data_105df8fbfa640f0dcd95aae4a024cbff
#
_entry.id   105df8fbfa640f0dcd95aae4a024cbff
#
_cell.length_a   1.000
_cell.length_b   1.000
_cell.length_c   1.000
_cell.angle_alpha   90.00
_cell.angle_beta   90.00
_cell.angle_gamma   90.00
#
_symmetry.space_group_name_H-M   'P 1'
#
loop_
_entity.id
_entity.type
_entity.pdbx_description
1 polymer ?
#
loop_
_entity_poly.entity_id
_entity_poly.type
_entity_poly.pdbx_seq_one_letter_code
_entity_poly.pdbx_strand_id
1 'polypeptide(L)'
;ILTSLPLLMFALFSAFASRLAQKIGLEHLFTYCLLLLTVGSVIRIFNLPLLYLGTLIVGASIAIFNVLLPSMIQANQPQKISFLTTLYVTAMGISTAIASYLSVPITQASSWKGLILVLSFLCLVTLLVWLPNHRHNHHLESQKEKQVKENILKSKDVWAIIIFGGLQSLLFYTSMTWLPTMAVSAGISNSDAALLASIFSLISIPFSMTVPSLTTRLSDGHRRIMLAIISIAGMIGIAMLLYPTNNFLYWLV
;
A
#
# COMPACT_ATOMS: atom_id res chain seq x y z
N ILE A 1 13.60 4.64 11.57
CA ILE A 1 12.48 5.33 12.24
C ILE A 1 11.56 5.99 11.21
N LEU A 2 12.08 6.77 10.24
CA LEU A 2 11.25 7.50 9.28
C LEU A 2 10.37 6.59 8.40
N THR A 3 10.87 5.44 7.99
CA THR A 3 10.17 4.44 7.18
C THR A 3 9.11 3.65 7.96
N SER A 4 9.28 3.54 9.28
CA SER A 4 8.34 2.81 10.14
C SER A 4 7.14 3.66 10.59
N LEU A 5 7.28 5.00 10.58
CA LEU A 5 6.22 5.91 11.02
C LEU A 5 4.90 5.76 10.23
N PRO A 6 4.91 5.66 8.88
CA PRO A 6 3.68 5.44 8.13
C PRO A 6 2.99 4.11 8.50
N LEU A 7 3.76 3.04 8.75
CA LEU A 7 3.20 1.75 9.14
C LEU A 7 2.53 1.80 10.52
N LEU A 8 3.11 2.56 11.45
CA LEU A 8 2.51 2.79 12.75
C LEU A 8 1.20 3.59 12.63
N MET A 9 1.17 4.60 11.76
CA MET A 9 -0.07 5.33 11.46
C MET A 9 -1.12 4.43 10.80
N PHE A 10 -0.71 3.48 9.96
CA PHE A 10 -1.60 2.46 9.41
C PHE A 10 -2.29 1.65 10.51
N ALA A 11 -1.54 1.16 11.48
CA ALA A 11 -2.09 0.38 12.58
C ALA A 11 -3.09 1.19 13.44
N LEU A 12 -2.80 2.47 13.67
CA LEU A 12 -3.62 3.33 14.50
C LEU A 12 -4.88 3.84 13.76
N PHE A 13 -4.73 4.38 12.56
CA PHE A 13 -5.81 5.09 11.88
C PHE A 13 -6.75 4.21 11.06
N SER A 14 -6.31 3.02 10.61
CA SER A 14 -7.17 2.09 9.90
C SER A 14 -8.40 1.67 10.71
N ALA A 15 -8.25 1.49 12.03
CA ALA A 15 -9.34 1.12 12.93
C ALA A 15 -10.40 2.23 13.09
N PHE A 16 -10.01 3.49 12.91
CA PHE A 16 -10.92 4.63 13.06
C PHE A 16 -11.53 5.08 11.73
N ALA A 17 -10.96 4.68 10.59
CA ALA A 17 -11.36 5.14 9.26
C ALA A 17 -12.85 4.89 8.97
N SER A 18 -13.38 3.70 9.29
CA SER A 18 -14.78 3.35 9.08
C SER A 18 -15.73 4.18 9.95
N ARG A 19 -15.36 4.46 11.20
CA ARG A 19 -16.16 5.31 12.10
C ARG A 19 -16.18 6.76 11.63
N LEU A 20 -15.06 7.27 11.15
CA LEU A 20 -14.99 8.61 10.56
C LEU A 20 -15.83 8.71 9.30
N ALA A 21 -15.77 7.70 8.42
CA ALA A 21 -16.55 7.65 7.19
C ALA A 21 -18.08 7.65 7.46
N GLN A 22 -18.52 6.95 8.51
CA GLN A 22 -19.93 6.97 8.92
C GLN A 22 -20.39 8.35 9.40
N LYS A 23 -19.52 9.14 10.06
CA LYS A 23 -19.86 10.46 10.59
C LYS A 23 -19.78 11.57 9.57
N ILE A 24 -18.73 11.56 8.76
CA ILE A 24 -18.38 12.68 7.85
C ILE A 24 -18.90 12.41 6.44
N GLY A 25 -19.03 11.13 6.07
CA GLY A 25 -19.30 10.68 4.70
C GLY A 25 -18.00 10.28 3.99
N LEU A 26 -18.15 9.45 2.96
CA LEU A 26 -17.01 8.85 2.26
C LEU A 26 -16.22 9.91 1.48
N GLU A 27 -16.91 10.69 0.65
CA GLU A 27 -16.30 11.64 -0.27
C GLU A 27 -15.72 12.86 0.46
N HIS A 28 -16.39 13.33 1.51
CA HIS A 28 -15.87 14.41 2.36
C HIS A 28 -14.61 13.97 3.09
N LEU A 29 -14.64 12.77 3.71
CA LEU A 29 -13.46 12.24 4.41
C LEU A 29 -12.30 12.03 3.44
N PHE A 30 -12.57 11.53 2.23
CA PHE A 30 -11.56 11.35 1.18
C PHE A 30 -10.93 12.70 0.80
N THR A 31 -11.73 13.73 0.62
CA THR A 31 -11.28 15.09 0.31
C THR A 31 -10.38 15.66 1.42
N TYR A 32 -10.79 15.53 2.69
CA TYR A 32 -9.98 15.98 3.82
C TYR A 32 -8.65 15.23 3.91
N CYS A 33 -8.67 13.92 3.66
CA CYS A 33 -7.44 13.13 3.64
C CYS A 33 -6.52 13.52 2.47
N LEU A 34 -7.03 13.84 1.27
CA LEU A 34 -6.23 14.36 0.16
C LEU A 34 -5.61 15.72 0.50
N LEU A 35 -6.35 16.59 1.15
CA LEU A 35 -5.84 17.90 1.59
C LEU A 35 -4.73 17.71 2.62
N LEU A 36 -4.96 16.87 3.63
CA LEU A 36 -3.95 16.54 4.65
C LEU A 36 -2.72 15.87 4.03
N LEU A 37 -2.90 14.97 3.06
CA LEU A 37 -1.82 14.34 2.33
C LEU A 37 -0.96 15.38 1.58
N THR A 38 -1.61 16.31 0.88
CA THR A 38 -0.93 17.37 0.14
C THR A 38 -0.16 18.29 1.07
N VAL A 39 -0.80 18.82 2.12
CA VAL A 39 -0.16 19.67 3.13
C VAL A 39 0.96 18.92 3.85
N GLY A 40 0.68 17.70 4.31
CA GLY A 40 1.67 16.84 4.97
C GLY A 40 2.88 16.56 4.10
N SER A 41 2.68 16.38 2.80
CA SER A 41 3.79 16.19 1.85
C SER A 41 4.65 17.45 1.71
N VAL A 42 4.03 18.63 1.57
CA VAL A 42 4.74 19.92 1.40
C VAL A 42 5.55 20.30 2.65
N ILE A 43 5.00 20.17 3.85
CA ILE A 43 5.67 20.58 5.08
C ILE A 43 6.96 19.79 5.38
N ARG A 44 7.11 18.61 4.79
CA ARG A 44 8.31 17.76 4.94
C ARG A 44 9.60 18.40 4.42
N ILE A 45 9.50 19.45 3.60
CA ILE A 45 10.67 20.07 2.94
C ILE A 45 11.40 21.04 3.84
N PHE A 46 10.72 21.63 4.84
CA PHE A 46 11.25 22.78 5.58
C PHE A 46 12.33 22.40 6.59
N ASN A 47 12.03 21.54 7.57
CA ASN A 47 12.98 21.15 8.61
C ASN A 47 12.72 19.74 9.15
N LEU A 48 13.62 19.23 9.98
CA LEU A 48 13.57 17.86 10.50
C LEU A 48 12.31 17.57 11.33
N PRO A 49 11.88 18.41 12.28
CA PRO A 49 10.61 18.17 13.00
C PRO A 49 9.39 18.11 12.08
N LEU A 50 9.31 19.01 11.09
CA LEU A 50 8.25 19.03 10.10
C LEU A 50 8.30 17.84 9.13
N LEU A 51 9.51 17.29 8.86
CA LEU A 51 9.67 16.05 8.12
C LEU A 51 8.97 14.88 8.84
N TYR A 52 9.17 14.75 10.15
CA TYR A 52 8.50 13.72 10.95
C TYR A 52 7.00 13.96 11.03
N LEU A 53 6.58 15.18 11.35
CA LEU A 53 5.15 15.53 11.44
C LEU A 53 4.43 15.30 10.11
N GLY A 54 5.01 15.76 9.00
CA GLY A 54 4.45 15.56 7.67
C GLY A 54 4.37 14.08 7.29
N THR A 55 5.37 13.28 7.69
CA THR A 55 5.36 11.82 7.47
C THR A 55 4.25 11.13 8.26
N LEU A 56 3.97 11.57 9.49
CA LEU A 56 2.84 11.09 10.28
C LEU A 56 1.50 11.42 9.60
N ILE A 57 1.32 12.66 9.14
CA ILE A 57 0.10 13.12 8.46
C ILE A 57 -0.12 12.34 7.16
N VAL A 58 0.93 12.18 6.35
CA VAL A 58 0.90 11.39 5.11
C VAL A 58 0.53 9.94 5.41
N GLY A 59 1.17 9.33 6.40
CA GLY A 59 0.88 7.95 6.80
C GLY A 59 -0.55 7.75 7.28
N ALA A 60 -1.08 8.66 8.10
CA ALA A 60 -2.47 8.63 8.56
C ALA A 60 -3.47 8.77 7.40
N SER A 61 -3.21 9.68 6.45
CA SER A 61 -4.06 9.87 5.27
C SER A 61 -4.09 8.62 4.39
N ILE A 62 -2.93 8.01 4.13
CA ILE A 62 -2.82 6.78 3.34
C ILE A 62 -3.52 5.62 4.04
N ALA A 63 -3.40 5.51 5.38
CA ALA A 63 -4.10 4.49 6.16
C ALA A 63 -5.62 4.56 5.97
N ILE A 64 -6.17 5.78 6.02
CA ILE A 64 -7.59 6.01 5.80
C ILE A 64 -8.00 5.67 4.36
N PHE A 65 -7.21 6.06 3.35
CA PHE A 65 -7.48 5.72 1.94
C PHE A 65 -7.58 4.23 1.68
N ASN A 66 -6.71 3.43 2.27
CA ASN A 66 -6.74 1.98 2.11
C ASN A 66 -8.03 1.33 2.63
N VAL A 67 -8.70 1.95 3.60
CA VAL A 67 -10.01 1.51 4.11
C VAL A 67 -11.14 2.10 3.27
N LEU A 68 -11.02 3.35 2.84
CA LEU A 68 -12.09 4.05 2.11
C LEU A 68 -12.25 3.54 0.68
N LEU A 69 -11.15 3.28 -0.06
CA LEU A 69 -11.21 2.89 -1.47
C LEU A 69 -12.11 1.67 -1.73
N PRO A 70 -11.93 0.52 -1.04
CA PRO A 70 -12.83 -0.61 -1.20
C PRO A 70 -14.27 -0.28 -0.81
N SER A 71 -14.47 0.50 0.25
CA SER A 71 -15.80 0.90 0.72
C SER A 71 -16.52 1.79 -0.30
N MET A 72 -15.80 2.72 -0.93
CA MET A 72 -16.34 3.57 -2.00
C MET A 72 -16.73 2.77 -3.24
N ILE A 73 -15.91 1.80 -3.64
CA ILE A 73 -16.21 0.91 -4.75
C ILE A 73 -17.49 0.13 -4.46
N GLN A 74 -17.60 -0.42 -3.25
CA GLN A 74 -18.77 -1.17 -2.84
C GLN A 74 -20.03 -0.32 -2.78
N ALA A 75 -19.94 0.92 -2.31
CA ALA A 75 -21.07 1.84 -2.22
C ALA A 75 -21.55 2.33 -3.60
N ASN A 76 -20.61 2.67 -4.49
CA ASN A 76 -20.95 3.29 -5.78
C ASN A 76 -21.15 2.30 -6.93
N GLN A 77 -20.43 1.16 -6.93
CA GLN A 77 -20.43 0.20 -8.05
C GLN A 77 -20.40 -1.26 -7.55
N PRO A 78 -21.42 -1.73 -6.81
CA PRO A 78 -21.42 -3.06 -6.20
C PRO A 78 -21.31 -4.20 -7.21
N GLN A 79 -21.78 -3.99 -8.45
CA GLN A 79 -21.72 -5.00 -9.51
C GLN A 79 -20.32 -5.15 -10.14
N LYS A 80 -19.42 -4.17 -9.94
CA LYS A 80 -18.08 -4.12 -10.56
C LYS A 80 -16.95 -4.16 -9.53
N ILE A 81 -17.20 -4.62 -8.32
CA ILE A 81 -16.21 -4.59 -7.22
C ILE A 81 -14.91 -5.26 -7.64
N SER A 82 -14.97 -6.48 -8.16
CA SER A 82 -13.77 -7.23 -8.55
C SER A 82 -12.95 -6.50 -9.61
N PHE A 83 -13.60 -5.99 -10.66
CA PHE A 83 -12.93 -5.26 -11.74
C PHE A 83 -12.28 -3.96 -11.23
N LEU A 84 -13.03 -3.13 -10.50
CA LEU A 84 -12.52 -1.85 -9.99
C LEU A 84 -11.43 -2.04 -8.95
N THR A 85 -11.54 -3.08 -8.11
CA THR A 85 -10.47 -3.43 -7.15
C THR A 85 -9.20 -3.82 -7.89
N THR A 86 -9.28 -4.67 -8.90
CA THR A 86 -8.14 -5.04 -9.72
C THR A 86 -7.53 -3.80 -10.40
N LEU A 87 -8.37 -2.93 -10.95
CA LEU A 87 -7.91 -1.72 -11.63
C LEU A 87 -7.12 -0.79 -10.71
N TYR A 88 -7.64 -0.48 -9.51
CA TYR A 88 -6.90 0.42 -8.60
C TYR A 88 -5.64 -0.22 -8.03
N VAL A 89 -5.65 -1.52 -7.72
CA VAL A 89 -4.44 -2.24 -7.26
C VAL A 89 -3.37 -2.24 -8.35
N THR A 90 -3.77 -2.48 -9.60
CA THR A 90 -2.86 -2.41 -10.75
C THR A 90 -2.29 -0.99 -10.92
N ALA A 91 -3.13 0.03 -10.84
CA ALA A 91 -2.70 1.43 -10.91
C ALA A 91 -1.72 1.78 -9.78
N MET A 92 -1.96 1.30 -8.56
CA MET A 92 -1.03 1.44 -7.44
C MET A 92 0.33 0.78 -7.73
N GLY A 93 0.33 -0.44 -8.26
CA GLY A 93 1.56 -1.15 -8.62
C GLY A 93 2.37 -0.42 -9.68
N ILE A 94 1.72 0.02 -10.76
CA ILE A 94 2.35 0.81 -11.82
C ILE A 94 2.92 2.13 -11.28
N SER A 95 2.13 2.86 -10.50
CA SER A 95 2.56 4.13 -9.91
C SER A 95 3.77 3.96 -8.99
N THR A 96 3.78 2.88 -8.19
CA THR A 96 4.89 2.55 -7.30
C THR A 96 6.15 2.20 -8.10
N ALA A 97 6.02 1.43 -9.17
CA ALA A 97 7.14 1.08 -10.05
C ALA A 97 7.75 2.32 -10.72
N ILE A 98 6.90 3.21 -11.26
CA ILE A 98 7.34 4.47 -11.87
C ILE A 98 8.03 5.36 -10.83
N ALA A 99 7.44 5.51 -9.64
CA ALA A 99 8.00 6.33 -8.57
C ALA A 99 9.36 5.79 -8.10
N SER A 100 9.49 4.47 -7.95
CA SER A 100 10.75 3.81 -7.58
C SER A 100 11.84 4.04 -8.62
N TYR A 101 11.52 3.83 -9.91
CA TYR A 101 12.47 4.03 -11.00
C TYR A 101 12.92 5.49 -11.12
N LEU A 102 11.99 6.44 -11.03
CA LEU A 102 12.28 7.87 -11.16
C LEU A 102 12.90 8.48 -9.90
N SER A 103 12.89 7.79 -8.76
CA SER A 103 13.41 8.33 -7.49
C SER A 103 14.88 8.72 -7.55
N VAL A 104 15.73 7.87 -8.16
CA VAL A 104 17.17 8.13 -8.29
C VAL A 104 17.45 9.27 -9.26
N PRO A 105 17.01 9.27 -10.53
CA PRO A 105 17.28 10.36 -11.45
C PRO A 105 16.77 11.72 -10.95
N ILE A 106 15.57 11.78 -10.35
CA ILE A 106 15.04 13.03 -9.80
C ILE A 106 15.91 13.52 -8.62
N THR A 107 16.32 12.62 -7.75
CA THR A 107 17.13 12.98 -6.58
C THR A 107 18.54 13.43 -7.01
N GLN A 108 19.12 12.83 -8.04
CA GLN A 108 20.40 13.25 -8.60
C GLN A 108 20.32 14.62 -9.31
N ALA A 109 19.23 14.88 -10.02
CA ALA A 109 19.06 16.13 -10.77
C ALA A 109 18.71 17.32 -9.86
N SER A 110 18.04 17.11 -8.72
CA SER A 110 17.59 18.20 -7.87
C SER A 110 18.02 18.04 -6.40
N SER A 111 17.46 17.10 -5.70
CA SER A 111 17.74 16.64 -4.32
C SER A 111 16.57 15.79 -3.83
N TRP A 112 16.67 15.23 -2.61
CA TRP A 112 15.54 14.57 -1.98
C TRP A 112 14.32 15.50 -1.78
N LYS A 113 14.54 16.81 -1.60
CA LYS A 113 13.47 17.83 -1.53
C LYS A 113 12.72 17.97 -2.85
N GLY A 114 13.45 17.91 -3.99
CA GLY A 114 12.85 17.93 -5.31
C GLY A 114 11.93 16.74 -5.56
N LEU A 115 12.32 15.54 -5.13
CA LEU A 115 11.47 14.36 -5.21
C LEU A 115 10.17 14.56 -4.39
N ILE A 116 10.27 15.09 -3.17
CA ILE A 116 9.08 15.38 -2.34
C ILE A 116 8.18 16.43 -3.02
N LEU A 117 8.76 17.46 -3.66
CA LEU A 117 7.98 18.47 -4.39
C LEU A 117 7.21 17.87 -5.55
N VAL A 118 7.84 16.99 -6.34
CA VAL A 118 7.15 16.28 -7.43
C VAL A 118 5.98 15.45 -6.89
N LEU A 119 6.19 14.70 -5.83
CA LEU A 119 5.13 13.92 -5.19
C LEU A 119 4.01 14.81 -4.62
N SER A 120 4.37 15.93 -4.00
CA SER A 120 3.40 16.91 -3.48
C SER A 120 2.56 17.53 -4.60
N PHE A 121 3.19 17.82 -5.74
CA PHE A 121 2.49 18.32 -6.92
C PHE A 121 1.49 17.29 -7.45
N LEU A 122 1.86 16.01 -7.53
CA LEU A 122 0.93 14.95 -7.91
C LEU A 122 -0.25 14.82 -6.93
N CYS A 123 0.00 14.95 -5.63
CA CYS A 123 -1.07 14.97 -4.62
C CYS A 123 -2.01 16.16 -4.83
N LEU A 124 -1.46 17.34 -5.14
CA LEU A 124 -2.26 18.54 -5.42
C LEU A 124 -3.13 18.35 -6.68
N VAL A 125 -2.55 17.82 -7.77
CA VAL A 125 -3.30 17.51 -9.00
C VAL A 125 -4.43 16.53 -8.70
N THR A 126 -4.15 15.48 -7.93
CA THR A 126 -5.15 14.49 -7.53
C THR A 126 -6.28 15.15 -6.71
N LEU A 127 -5.94 16.04 -5.77
CA LEU A 127 -6.91 16.81 -5.00
C LEU A 127 -7.80 17.65 -5.91
N LEU A 128 -7.22 18.39 -6.87
CA LEU A 128 -7.97 19.24 -7.79
C LEU A 128 -8.92 18.43 -8.69
N VAL A 129 -8.46 17.30 -9.20
CA VAL A 129 -9.28 16.37 -10.01
C VAL A 129 -10.40 15.75 -9.18
N TRP A 130 -10.16 15.52 -7.89
CA TRP A 130 -11.16 14.94 -6.99
C TRP A 130 -12.21 15.93 -6.50
N LEU A 131 -11.89 17.24 -6.40
CA LEU A 131 -12.76 18.27 -5.82
C LEU A 131 -14.23 18.26 -6.30
N PRO A 132 -14.56 18.01 -7.59
CA PRO A 132 -15.94 17.91 -8.03
C PRO A 132 -16.75 16.83 -7.30
N ASN A 133 -16.10 15.73 -6.89
CA ASN A 133 -16.76 14.62 -6.18
C ASN A 133 -17.15 15.00 -4.74
N HIS A 134 -16.57 16.07 -4.18
CA HIS A 134 -16.95 16.57 -2.85
C HIS A 134 -18.42 16.95 -2.74
N ARG A 135 -19.08 17.27 -3.87
CA ARG A 135 -20.51 17.61 -3.91
C ARG A 135 -21.42 16.39 -3.73
N HIS A 136 -20.92 15.19 -3.98
CA HIS A 136 -21.67 13.93 -3.88
C HIS A 136 -21.18 13.19 -2.64
N ASN A 137 -21.86 13.38 -1.51
CA ASN A 137 -21.42 12.73 -0.26
C ASN A 137 -22.33 11.56 0.10
N HIS A 138 -21.80 10.36 0.05
CA HIS A 138 -22.49 9.15 0.47
C HIS A 138 -22.07 8.81 1.92
N HIS A 139 -23.04 8.78 2.80
CA HIS A 139 -22.80 8.19 4.12
C HIS A 139 -22.84 6.68 4.00
N LEU A 140 -21.85 6.01 4.59
CA LEU A 140 -22.00 4.58 4.84
C LEU A 140 -23.25 4.42 5.69
N GLU A 141 -24.31 3.90 5.09
CA GLU A 141 -25.46 3.49 5.87
C GLU A 141 -24.92 2.57 6.95
N SER A 142 -25.13 2.97 8.20
CA SER A 142 -24.96 2.06 9.31
C SER A 142 -25.93 0.93 9.01
N GLN A 143 -25.43 -0.14 8.38
CA GLN A 143 -26.20 -1.36 8.31
C GLN A 143 -26.51 -1.72 9.74
N LYS A 144 -27.69 -1.34 10.18
CA LYS A 144 -28.38 -1.93 11.31
C LYS A 144 -28.84 -3.33 10.92
N GLU A 145 -28.05 -4.03 10.12
CA GLU A 145 -28.10 -5.48 10.14
C GLU A 145 -27.80 -5.86 11.56
N LYS A 146 -28.73 -6.63 12.13
CA LYS A 146 -28.60 -7.29 13.44
C LYS A 146 -27.15 -7.66 13.59
N GLN A 147 -26.38 -6.82 14.30
CA GLN A 147 -25.06 -7.21 14.76
C GLN A 147 -25.35 -8.43 15.62
N VAL A 148 -25.24 -9.60 15.02
CA VAL A 148 -24.93 -10.80 15.76
C VAL A 148 -23.70 -10.39 16.52
N LYS A 149 -23.88 -10.12 17.83
CA LYS A 149 -22.80 -9.82 18.77
C LYS A 149 -21.99 -11.09 19.01
N GLU A 150 -21.68 -11.82 17.95
CA GLU A 150 -20.64 -12.83 18.00
C GLU A 150 -19.35 -12.05 18.20
N ASN A 151 -18.70 -12.34 19.31
CA ASN A 151 -17.38 -11.80 19.62
C ASN A 151 -16.42 -12.35 18.54
N ILE A 152 -16.36 -11.66 17.39
CA ILE A 152 -15.54 -12.02 16.23
C ILE A 152 -14.10 -12.35 16.67
N LEU A 153 -13.60 -11.64 17.69
CA LEU A 153 -12.30 -11.88 18.31
C LEU A 153 -12.17 -13.20 19.07
N LYS A 154 -13.28 -13.93 19.30
CA LYS A 154 -13.23 -15.28 19.91
C LYS A 154 -13.07 -16.41 18.89
N SER A 155 -13.25 -16.12 17.60
CA SER A 155 -13.09 -17.13 16.53
C SER A 155 -11.61 -17.37 16.24
N LYS A 156 -11.19 -18.64 16.27
CA LYS A 156 -9.83 -19.06 15.91
C LYS A 156 -9.53 -18.77 14.43
N ASP A 157 -10.53 -18.89 13.56
CA ASP A 157 -10.38 -18.64 12.12
C ASP A 157 -10.08 -17.17 11.84
N VAL A 158 -10.73 -16.26 12.58
CA VAL A 158 -10.46 -14.82 12.48
C VAL A 158 -9.03 -14.50 12.91
N TRP A 159 -8.54 -15.11 14.00
CA TRP A 159 -7.15 -14.93 14.42
C TRP A 159 -6.16 -15.49 13.40
N ALA A 160 -6.44 -16.64 12.81
CA ALA A 160 -5.60 -17.22 11.75
C ALA A 160 -5.47 -16.26 10.56
N ILE A 161 -6.57 -15.65 10.11
CA ILE A 161 -6.58 -14.66 9.02
C ILE A 161 -5.80 -13.39 9.41
N ILE A 162 -6.00 -12.89 10.62
CA ILE A 162 -5.30 -11.70 11.13
C ILE A 162 -3.79 -11.93 11.18
N ILE A 163 -3.37 -13.07 11.74
CA ILE A 163 -1.94 -13.42 11.86
C ILE A 163 -1.33 -13.61 10.46
N PHE A 164 -2.00 -14.36 9.58
CA PHE A 164 -1.53 -14.58 8.23
C PHE A 164 -1.39 -13.26 7.45
N GLY A 165 -2.43 -12.42 7.46
CA GLY A 165 -2.42 -11.11 6.78
C GLY A 165 -1.37 -10.16 7.38
N GLY A 166 -1.19 -10.19 8.71
CA GLY A 166 -0.16 -9.41 9.40
C GLY A 166 1.26 -9.83 9.02
N LEU A 167 1.54 -11.14 9.00
CA LEU A 167 2.85 -11.67 8.59
C LEU A 167 3.14 -11.39 7.12
N GLN A 168 2.16 -11.57 6.25
CA GLN A 168 2.29 -11.26 4.82
C GLN A 168 2.61 -9.78 4.60
N SER A 169 1.87 -8.89 5.28
CA SER A 169 2.12 -7.45 5.19
C SER A 169 3.50 -7.09 5.72
N LEU A 170 3.93 -7.69 6.83
CA LEU A 170 5.26 -7.51 7.40
C LEU A 170 6.34 -7.86 6.36
N LEU A 171 6.24 -9.03 5.74
CA LEU A 171 7.19 -9.49 4.72
C LEU A 171 7.20 -8.55 3.52
N PHE A 172 6.02 -8.18 3.00
CA PHE A 172 5.91 -7.28 1.84
C PHE A 172 6.56 -5.92 2.10
N TYR A 173 6.19 -5.24 3.18
CA TYR A 173 6.72 -3.91 3.49
C TYR A 173 8.19 -3.93 3.88
N THR A 174 8.65 -4.99 4.55
CA THR A 174 10.06 -5.17 4.88
C THR A 174 10.88 -5.37 3.60
N SER A 175 10.45 -6.26 2.72
CA SER A 175 11.13 -6.50 1.45
C SER A 175 11.16 -5.23 0.60
N MET A 176 10.02 -4.57 0.42
CA MET A 176 9.93 -3.35 -0.37
C MET A 176 10.83 -2.22 0.16
N THR A 177 11.00 -2.13 1.49
CA THR A 177 11.80 -1.07 2.12
C THR A 177 13.29 -1.38 2.11
N TRP A 178 13.65 -2.63 2.40
CA TRP A 178 15.04 -2.99 2.67
C TRP A 178 15.76 -3.61 1.48
N LEU A 179 15.05 -4.25 0.54
CA LEU A 179 15.66 -4.90 -0.62
C LEU A 179 16.58 -3.97 -1.41
N PRO A 180 16.18 -2.73 -1.78
CA PRO A 180 17.08 -1.82 -2.48
C PRO A 180 18.32 -1.43 -1.64
N THR A 181 18.12 -1.21 -0.34
CA THR A 181 19.22 -0.83 0.57
C THR A 181 20.22 -1.97 0.74
N MET A 182 19.72 -3.20 0.87
CA MET A 182 20.58 -4.39 0.95
C MET A 182 21.35 -4.62 -0.36
N ALA A 183 20.72 -4.43 -1.50
CA ALA A 183 21.36 -4.55 -2.81
C ALA A 183 22.50 -3.52 -2.96
N VAL A 184 22.27 -2.27 -2.56
CA VAL A 184 23.33 -1.23 -2.56
C VAL A 184 24.46 -1.59 -1.62
N SER A 185 24.18 -2.11 -0.43
CA SER A 185 25.20 -2.55 0.52
C SER A 185 26.03 -3.74 0.01
N ALA A 186 25.49 -4.53 -0.90
CA ALA A 186 26.17 -5.64 -1.57
C ALA A 186 26.95 -5.21 -2.84
N GLY A 187 26.99 -3.90 -3.15
CA GLY A 187 27.77 -3.35 -4.27
C GLY A 187 26.95 -3.11 -5.55
N ILE A 188 25.63 -3.27 -5.52
CA ILE A 188 24.75 -2.89 -6.63
C ILE A 188 24.63 -1.36 -6.72
N SER A 189 24.58 -0.80 -7.93
CA SER A 189 24.41 0.64 -8.12
C SER A 189 23.06 1.14 -7.61
N ASN A 190 22.98 2.42 -7.21
CA ASN A 190 21.70 3.02 -6.78
C ASN A 190 20.63 2.95 -7.86
N SER A 191 21.01 3.10 -9.13
CA SER A 191 20.11 3.01 -10.28
C SER A 191 19.55 1.60 -10.44
N ASP A 192 20.40 0.58 -10.31
CA ASP A 192 19.97 -0.83 -10.41
C ASP A 192 19.12 -1.22 -9.20
N ALA A 193 19.42 -0.73 -8.00
CA ALA A 193 18.60 -0.96 -6.82
C ALA A 193 17.20 -0.32 -6.96
N ALA A 194 17.09 0.87 -7.56
CA ALA A 194 15.80 1.48 -7.89
C ALA A 194 15.04 0.67 -8.96
N LEU A 195 15.76 0.13 -9.94
CA LEU A 195 15.20 -0.77 -10.94
C LEU A 195 14.66 -2.06 -10.30
N LEU A 196 15.39 -2.67 -9.35
CA LEU A 196 14.92 -3.83 -8.58
C LEU A 196 13.60 -3.53 -7.85
N ALA A 197 13.50 -2.38 -7.16
CA ALA A 197 12.25 -2.00 -6.49
C ALA A 197 11.09 -1.81 -7.49
N SER A 198 11.38 -1.31 -8.69
CA SER A 198 10.40 -1.16 -9.76
C SER A 198 9.92 -2.51 -10.28
N ILE A 199 10.85 -3.42 -10.53
CA ILE A 199 10.55 -4.80 -11.00
C ILE A 199 9.74 -5.54 -9.94
N PHE A 200 10.12 -5.46 -8.66
CA PHE A 200 9.38 -6.04 -7.54
C PHE A 200 7.91 -5.58 -7.53
N SER A 201 7.68 -4.27 -7.75
CA SER A 201 6.33 -3.71 -7.82
C SER A 201 5.57 -4.17 -9.06
N LEU A 202 6.22 -4.25 -10.23
CA LEU A 202 5.59 -4.68 -11.49
C LEU A 202 5.23 -6.16 -11.49
N ILE A 203 6.09 -7.03 -10.95
CA ILE A 203 5.83 -8.48 -10.86
C ILE A 203 4.57 -8.76 -10.02
N SER A 204 4.28 -7.94 -9.02
CA SER A 204 3.08 -8.12 -8.19
C SER A 204 1.77 -8.00 -8.99
N ILE A 205 1.76 -7.26 -10.11
CA ILE A 205 0.55 -6.97 -10.91
C ILE A 205 -0.05 -8.23 -11.55
N PRO A 206 0.68 -9.01 -12.37
CA PRO A 206 0.11 -10.21 -12.98
C PRO A 206 -0.33 -11.23 -11.94
N PHE A 207 0.38 -11.34 -10.81
CA PHE A 207 -0.01 -12.24 -9.73
C PHE A 207 -1.30 -11.78 -9.03
N SER A 208 -1.45 -10.48 -8.77
CA SER A 208 -2.67 -9.93 -8.15
C SER A 208 -3.92 -10.10 -9.05
N MET A 209 -3.74 -10.15 -10.36
CA MET A 209 -4.83 -10.37 -11.32
C MET A 209 -5.17 -11.86 -11.50
N THR A 210 -4.16 -12.71 -11.56
CA THR A 210 -4.33 -14.13 -11.93
C THR A 210 -4.63 -15.04 -10.75
N VAL A 211 -3.96 -14.83 -9.60
CA VAL A 211 -4.08 -15.72 -8.43
C VAL A 211 -5.52 -15.78 -7.89
N PRO A 212 -6.28 -14.66 -7.70
CA PRO A 212 -7.66 -14.73 -7.24
C PRO A 212 -8.57 -15.52 -8.20
N SER A 213 -8.41 -15.31 -9.51
CA SER A 213 -9.18 -16.04 -10.54
C SER A 213 -8.84 -17.53 -10.58
N LEU A 214 -7.57 -17.87 -10.37
CA LEU A 214 -7.11 -19.24 -10.32
C LEU A 214 -7.63 -19.96 -9.08
N THR A 215 -7.55 -19.32 -7.91
CA THR A 215 -7.97 -19.90 -6.63
C THR A 215 -9.46 -20.23 -6.60
N THR A 216 -10.31 -19.44 -7.26
CA THR A 216 -11.76 -19.74 -7.34
C THR A 216 -12.08 -20.99 -8.14
N ARG A 217 -11.19 -21.39 -9.07
CA ARG A 217 -11.36 -22.59 -9.93
C ARG A 217 -10.73 -23.85 -9.36
N LEU A 218 -9.87 -23.72 -8.33
CA LEU A 218 -9.17 -24.85 -7.72
C LEU A 218 -10.01 -25.48 -6.61
N SER A 219 -9.90 -26.81 -6.47
CA SER A 219 -10.42 -27.53 -5.30
C SER A 219 -9.62 -27.17 -4.04
N ASP A 220 -10.18 -27.41 -2.86
CA ASP A 220 -9.56 -27.03 -1.58
C ASP A 220 -8.19 -27.71 -1.38
N GLY A 221 -8.01 -28.93 -1.89
CA GLY A 221 -6.71 -29.61 -1.86
C GLY A 221 -5.65 -28.88 -2.69
N HIS A 222 -5.99 -28.52 -3.92
CA HIS A 222 -5.09 -27.79 -4.81
C HIS A 222 -4.77 -26.37 -4.30
N ARG A 223 -5.74 -25.68 -3.66
CA ARG A 223 -5.49 -24.38 -3.00
C ARG A 223 -4.43 -24.49 -1.91
N ARG A 224 -4.51 -25.52 -1.07
CA ARG A 224 -3.52 -25.75 0.00
C ARG A 224 -2.12 -26.00 -0.56
N ILE A 225 -2.03 -26.83 -1.61
CA ILE A 225 -0.75 -27.12 -2.30
C ILE A 225 -0.17 -25.84 -2.91
N MET A 226 -1.00 -25.05 -3.60
CA MET A 226 -0.57 -23.78 -4.18
C MET A 226 -0.03 -22.80 -3.11
N LEU A 227 -0.75 -22.65 -1.99
CA LEU A 227 -0.30 -21.82 -0.86
C LEU A 227 1.01 -22.31 -0.28
N ALA A 228 1.18 -23.64 -0.14
CA ALA A 228 2.43 -24.23 0.35
C ALA A 228 3.60 -23.94 -0.60
N ILE A 229 3.41 -24.10 -1.92
CA ILE A 229 4.44 -23.80 -2.92
C ILE A 229 4.85 -22.33 -2.85
N ILE A 230 3.89 -21.40 -2.82
CA ILE A 230 4.16 -19.96 -2.74
C ILE A 230 4.92 -19.63 -1.43
N SER A 231 4.53 -20.25 -0.31
CA SER A 231 5.18 -20.02 0.98
C SER A 231 6.62 -20.54 0.98
N ILE A 232 6.87 -21.72 0.39
CA ILE A 232 8.21 -22.29 0.25
C ILE A 232 9.08 -21.42 -0.66
N ALA A 233 8.54 -20.98 -1.80
CA ALA A 233 9.26 -20.08 -2.70
C ALA A 233 9.64 -18.76 -1.99
N GLY A 234 8.73 -18.19 -1.21
CA GLY A 234 9.01 -17.00 -0.41
C GLY A 234 10.08 -17.24 0.66
N MET A 235 10.07 -18.40 1.32
CA MET A 235 11.13 -18.76 2.28
C MET A 235 12.50 -18.90 1.60
N ILE A 236 12.55 -19.49 0.41
CA ILE A 236 13.80 -19.62 -0.37
C ILE A 236 14.31 -18.22 -0.74
N GLY A 237 13.44 -17.33 -1.26
CA GLY A 237 13.82 -15.95 -1.59
C GLY A 237 14.38 -15.20 -0.38
N ILE A 238 13.75 -15.32 0.79
CA ILE A 238 14.26 -14.71 2.03
C ILE A 238 15.60 -15.33 2.45
N ALA A 239 15.77 -16.66 2.34
CA ALA A 239 17.01 -17.34 2.67
C ALA A 239 18.17 -16.91 1.75
N MET A 240 17.89 -16.62 0.49
CA MET A 240 18.89 -16.07 -0.43
C MET A 240 19.42 -14.71 0.03
N LEU A 241 18.62 -13.87 0.69
CA LEU A 241 19.08 -12.57 1.23
C LEU A 241 20.17 -12.71 2.31
N LEU A 242 20.38 -13.91 2.89
CA LEU A 242 21.46 -14.19 3.83
C LEU A 242 22.85 -14.22 3.15
N TYR A 243 22.90 -14.40 1.84
CA TYR A 243 24.14 -14.48 1.05
C TYR A 243 24.16 -13.41 -0.05
N PRO A 244 24.21 -12.10 0.31
CA PRO A 244 24.13 -11.03 -0.67
C PRO A 244 25.33 -11.06 -1.63
N THR A 245 25.06 -10.84 -2.91
CA THR A 245 26.07 -10.78 -3.97
C THR A 245 25.94 -9.47 -4.76
N ASN A 246 26.98 -9.11 -5.50
CA ASN A 246 26.94 -7.95 -6.41
C ASN A 246 26.34 -8.30 -7.79
N ASN A 247 25.79 -9.48 -7.96
CA ASN A 247 25.14 -9.91 -9.20
C ASN A 247 23.68 -9.46 -9.21
N PHE A 248 23.32 -8.55 -10.11
CA PHE A 248 21.95 -8.03 -10.26
C PHE A 248 20.89 -9.14 -10.45
N LEU A 249 21.20 -10.16 -11.27
CA LEU A 249 20.24 -11.25 -11.53
C LEU A 249 19.90 -12.06 -10.28
N TYR A 250 20.81 -12.13 -9.32
CA TYR A 250 20.55 -12.81 -8.05
C TYR A 250 19.44 -12.16 -7.24
N TRP A 251 19.28 -10.84 -7.36
CA TRP A 251 18.26 -10.06 -6.64
C TRP A 251 16.89 -10.09 -7.32
N LEU A 252 16.78 -10.67 -8.51
CA LEU A 252 15.51 -10.82 -9.22
C LEU A 252 14.74 -12.10 -8.85
N VAL A 253 15.36 -13.00 -8.11
CA VAL A 253 14.76 -14.25 -7.62
C VAL A 253 14.07 -14.02 -6.29
#